data_ebb3050eeddcab7470d10f191a945652
#
_entry.id   ebb3050eeddcab7470d10f191a945652
#
_cell.length_a   1.000
_cell.length_b   1.000
_cell.length_c   1.000
_cell.angle_alpha   90.00
_cell.angle_beta   90.00
_cell.angle_gamma   90.00
#
_symmetry.space_group_name_H-M   'P 1'
#
loop_
_entity.id
_entity.type
_entity.pdbx_description
1 polymer ?
#
loop_
_entity_poly.entity_id
_entity_poly.type
_entity_poly.pdbx_seq_one_letter_code
_entity_poly.pdbx_strand_id
1 'polypeptide(L)'
;ERLTDTEDGVLNSVNEIERVGYKTTLSKGYFGTHELTEDVIDGMREWLPLAMLHNTGYIQAIEVMRQVLPDAIFLGCFETGFHREIPLARRLYGVPYEWYEKYGVQRLGYHSASHGYIADVLNDMAEGKPYKAISCHLGGSSSVCAIENGKSIDTSFGMSLQSGLIHAARVGDMDCDLFEFLRHEGLTDDEIHEGFEKKGGLLGISGVS
;
A
#
# COMPACT_ATOMS: atom_id res chain seq x y z
N GLU A 1 18.58 13.05 17.62
CA GLU A 1 19.51 14.20 17.77
C GLU A 1 18.85 15.50 17.30
N ARG A 2 18.39 15.61 16.06
CA ARG A 2 17.86 16.86 15.51
C ARG A 2 16.60 17.38 16.20
N LEU A 3 15.74 16.50 16.71
CA LEU A 3 14.51 16.89 17.42
C LEU A 3 14.81 17.54 18.80
N THR A 4 15.95 17.23 19.38
CA THR A 4 16.41 17.73 20.69
C THR A 4 17.65 18.60 20.57
N ASP A 5 17.95 19.12 19.39
CA ASP A 5 19.04 20.07 19.17
C ASP A 5 18.77 21.37 19.92
N THR A 6 19.82 22.01 20.44
CA THR A 6 19.68 23.20 21.27
C THR A 6 19.35 24.48 20.50
N GLU A 7 19.56 24.47 19.18
CA GLU A 7 19.29 25.64 18.31
C GLU A 7 17.98 25.48 17.55
N ASP A 8 17.77 24.28 16.92
CA ASP A 8 16.65 24.04 16.01
C ASP A 8 15.69 22.93 16.50
N GLY A 9 15.97 22.29 17.63
CA GLY A 9 15.16 21.23 18.19
C GLY A 9 13.82 21.73 18.72
N VAL A 10 12.77 20.92 18.56
CA VAL A 10 11.39 21.23 19.01
C VAL A 10 11.03 20.51 20.31
N LEU A 11 11.90 19.66 20.84
CA LEU A 11 11.73 18.90 22.07
C LEU A 11 12.90 19.13 23.01
N ASN A 12 12.64 19.11 24.31
CA ASN A 12 13.70 19.13 25.32
C ASN A 12 14.28 17.73 25.57
N SER A 13 13.47 16.69 25.33
CA SER A 13 13.87 15.29 25.48
C SER A 13 13.09 14.40 24.50
N VAL A 14 13.73 13.36 24.00
CA VAL A 14 13.05 12.31 23.20
C VAL A 14 11.94 11.62 23.99
N ASN A 15 12.00 11.61 25.31
CA ASN A 15 10.98 11.03 26.20
C ASN A 15 9.64 11.79 26.18
N GLU A 16 9.58 12.98 25.57
CA GLU A 16 8.33 13.69 25.32
C GLU A 16 7.50 13.04 24.20
N ILE A 17 8.09 12.12 23.42
CA ILE A 17 7.41 11.40 22.33
C ILE A 17 6.64 10.23 22.92
N GLU A 18 5.32 10.36 22.98
CA GLU A 18 4.44 9.31 23.47
C GLU A 18 4.00 8.34 22.36
N ARG A 19 3.92 8.81 21.13
CA ARG A 19 3.43 8.02 19.99
C ARG A 19 4.22 8.29 18.73
N VAL A 20 4.46 7.22 17.96
CA VAL A 20 5.12 7.27 16.64
C VAL A 20 4.20 6.63 15.61
N GLY A 21 3.76 7.42 14.63
CA GLY A 21 2.94 6.95 13.51
C GLY A 21 3.78 6.65 12.28
N TYR A 22 3.63 5.45 11.74
CA TYR A 22 4.20 5.06 10.47
C TYR A 22 3.12 4.95 9.40
N LYS A 23 3.33 5.59 8.26
CA LYS A 23 2.61 5.22 7.05
C LYS A 23 3.23 3.91 6.55
N THR A 24 2.49 2.82 6.62
CA THR A 24 2.94 1.48 6.25
C THR A 24 2.19 0.99 5.01
N THR A 25 2.75 -0.02 4.31
CA THR A 25 2.14 -0.50 3.08
C THR A 25 1.05 -1.52 3.37
N LEU A 26 1.42 -2.68 3.92
CA LEU A 26 0.49 -3.77 4.19
C LEU A 26 1.01 -4.71 5.28
N SER A 27 0.08 -5.40 5.93
CA SER A 27 0.34 -6.51 6.84
C SER A 27 -0.78 -7.54 6.69
N LYS A 28 -0.45 -8.84 6.70
CA LYS A 28 -1.42 -9.91 6.55
C LYS A 28 -2.41 -9.90 7.71
N GLY A 29 -3.70 -9.77 7.36
CA GLY A 29 -4.77 -9.73 8.35
C GLY A 29 -5.05 -8.35 8.98
N TYR A 30 -4.24 -7.32 8.69
CA TYR A 30 -4.38 -5.98 9.29
C TYR A 30 -4.62 -4.91 8.23
N PHE A 31 -5.65 -4.09 8.45
CA PHE A 31 -6.08 -3.01 7.56
C PHE A 31 -6.35 -1.75 8.38
N GLY A 32 -5.96 -0.59 7.87
CA GLY A 32 -6.14 0.68 8.58
C GLY A 32 -5.07 0.91 9.65
N THR A 33 -5.43 1.52 10.79
CA THR A 33 -4.47 1.88 11.82
C THR A 33 -4.46 0.85 12.93
N HIS A 34 -3.29 0.33 13.24
CA HIS A 34 -3.05 -0.64 14.31
C HIS A 34 -1.81 -0.28 15.12
N GLU A 35 -1.80 -0.64 16.39
CA GLU A 35 -0.55 -0.69 17.16
C GLU A 35 0.37 -1.75 16.52
N LEU A 36 1.64 -1.39 16.36
CA LEU A 36 2.65 -2.27 15.76
C LEU A 36 3.13 -3.29 16.81
N THR A 37 2.26 -4.22 17.19
CA THR A 37 2.62 -5.39 18.00
C THR A 37 3.47 -6.36 17.18
N GLU A 38 4.05 -7.39 17.84
CA GLU A 38 4.82 -8.41 17.10
C GLU A 38 3.93 -9.14 16.07
N ASP A 39 2.68 -9.46 16.40
CA ASP A 39 1.75 -10.11 15.45
C ASP A 39 1.53 -9.26 14.18
N VAL A 40 1.42 -7.93 14.35
CA VAL A 40 1.28 -7.01 13.20
C VAL A 40 2.54 -6.97 12.35
N ILE A 41 3.71 -6.96 13.01
CA ILE A 41 5.00 -6.97 12.32
C ILE A 41 5.23 -8.32 11.63
N ASP A 42 4.84 -9.42 12.24
CA ASP A 42 4.90 -10.75 11.61
C ASP A 42 3.99 -10.81 10.37
N GLY A 43 2.81 -10.24 10.43
CA GLY A 43 1.96 -10.05 9.24
C GLY A 43 2.65 -9.22 8.14
N MET A 44 3.45 -8.20 8.49
CA MET A 44 4.27 -7.46 7.51
C MET A 44 5.38 -8.34 6.92
N ARG A 45 6.02 -9.20 7.74
CA ARG A 45 7.05 -10.16 7.30
C ARG A 45 6.48 -11.22 6.37
N GLU A 46 5.30 -11.79 6.69
CA GLU A 46 4.64 -12.79 5.83
C GLU A 46 4.34 -12.25 4.42
N TRP A 47 4.01 -10.97 4.30
CA TRP A 47 3.70 -10.33 3.01
C TRP A 47 4.88 -9.55 2.41
N LEU A 48 6.12 -9.77 2.86
CA LEU A 48 7.32 -9.21 2.23
C LEU A 48 7.38 -9.42 0.71
N PRO A 49 7.04 -10.62 0.16
CA PRO A 49 7.07 -10.82 -1.30
C PRO A 49 6.19 -9.85 -2.10
N LEU A 50 5.14 -9.31 -1.49
CA LEU A 50 4.22 -8.36 -2.14
C LEU A 50 4.70 -6.89 -2.07
N ALA A 51 5.55 -6.55 -1.11
CA ALA A 51 6.00 -5.19 -0.84
C ALA A 51 7.42 -5.14 -0.27
N MET A 52 8.34 -5.94 -0.80
CA MET A 52 9.69 -6.11 -0.27
C MET A 52 10.43 -4.79 -0.11
N LEU A 53 10.40 -3.92 -1.12
CA LEU A 53 11.08 -2.61 -1.09
C LEU A 53 10.57 -1.69 0.02
N HIS A 54 9.30 -1.80 0.39
CA HIS A 54 8.66 -0.93 1.36
C HIS A 54 8.71 -1.53 2.77
N ASN A 55 8.20 -2.75 2.94
CA ASN A 55 8.07 -3.36 4.26
C ASN A 55 9.43 -3.63 4.94
N THR A 56 10.46 -4.00 4.17
CA THR A 56 11.81 -4.20 4.73
C THR A 56 12.31 -2.94 5.45
N GLY A 57 12.23 -1.80 4.78
CA GLY A 57 12.65 -0.52 5.34
C GLY A 57 11.81 -0.09 6.55
N TYR A 58 10.49 -0.32 6.50
CA TYR A 58 9.60 -0.01 7.63
C TYR A 58 9.90 -0.86 8.85
N ILE A 59 10.04 -2.18 8.70
CA ILE A 59 10.34 -3.09 9.80
C ILE A 59 11.66 -2.69 10.48
N GLN A 60 12.72 -2.46 9.69
CA GLN A 60 14.00 -2.01 10.22
C GLN A 60 13.89 -0.66 10.96
N ALA A 61 13.18 0.30 10.40
CA ALA A 61 12.98 1.60 11.05
C ALA A 61 12.20 1.48 12.37
N ILE A 62 11.18 0.62 12.43
CA ILE A 62 10.40 0.34 13.63
C ILE A 62 11.31 -0.28 14.71
N GLU A 63 12.09 -1.30 14.35
CA GLU A 63 12.99 -1.99 15.28
C GLU A 63 14.04 -1.04 15.87
N VAL A 64 14.64 -0.18 15.05
CA VAL A 64 15.60 0.83 15.52
C VAL A 64 14.92 1.88 16.42
N MET A 65 13.74 2.38 16.02
CA MET A 65 13.06 3.41 16.81
C MET A 65 12.54 2.90 18.15
N ARG A 66 12.16 1.63 18.26
CA ARG A 66 11.81 1.00 19.54
C ARG A 66 12.97 0.99 20.54
N GLN A 67 14.21 0.89 20.05
CA GLN A 67 15.40 0.98 20.92
C GLN A 67 15.64 2.41 21.43
N VAL A 68 15.31 3.41 20.62
CA VAL A 68 15.47 4.83 20.94
C VAL A 68 14.33 5.36 21.82
N LEU A 69 13.12 4.85 21.63
CA LEU A 69 11.88 5.29 22.27
C LEU A 69 11.15 4.09 22.90
N PRO A 70 11.71 3.43 23.93
CA PRO A 70 11.17 2.18 24.46
C PRO A 70 9.76 2.32 25.08
N ASP A 71 9.38 3.51 25.53
CA ASP A 71 8.11 3.79 26.20
C ASP A 71 7.04 4.34 25.25
N ALA A 72 7.39 4.62 23.98
CA ALA A 72 6.43 5.16 23.02
C ALA A 72 5.56 4.07 22.40
N ILE A 73 4.31 4.42 22.09
CA ILE A 73 3.39 3.57 21.34
C ILE A 73 3.65 3.75 19.85
N PHE A 74 3.88 2.64 19.14
CA PHE A 74 4.11 2.63 17.71
C PHE A 74 2.84 2.24 16.95
N LEU A 75 2.40 3.08 16.01
CA LEU A 75 1.19 2.88 15.23
C LEU A 75 1.54 2.73 13.75
N GLY A 76 0.99 1.73 13.08
CA GLY A 76 1.07 1.55 11.64
C GLY A 76 -0.25 1.94 10.96
N CYS A 77 -0.20 2.87 10.01
CA CYS A 77 -1.33 3.24 9.17
C CYS A 77 -1.17 2.54 7.82
N PHE A 78 -1.86 1.40 7.64
CA PHE A 78 -1.74 0.58 6.44
C PHE A 78 -2.52 1.17 5.27
N GLU A 79 -1.86 1.24 4.10
CA GLU A 79 -2.39 1.82 2.87
C GLU A 79 -3.58 1.08 2.24
N THR A 80 -3.97 -0.03 2.82
CA THR A 80 -5.11 -0.86 2.42
C THR A 80 -6.39 -0.55 3.20
N GLY A 81 -6.33 0.32 4.21
CA GLY A 81 -7.39 0.52 5.20
C GLY A 81 -8.71 1.04 4.64
N PHE A 82 -8.68 2.00 3.72
CA PHE A 82 -9.90 2.57 3.11
C PHE A 82 -10.67 1.56 2.25
N HIS A 83 -9.97 0.55 1.73
CA HIS A 83 -10.54 -0.45 0.82
C HIS A 83 -11.09 -1.70 1.52
N ARG A 84 -10.95 -1.81 2.84
CA ARG A 84 -11.37 -3.00 3.60
C ARG A 84 -12.87 -3.32 3.49
N GLU A 85 -13.69 -2.30 3.26
CA GLU A 85 -15.15 -2.44 3.16
C GLU A 85 -15.65 -2.82 1.75
N ILE A 86 -14.76 -2.89 0.76
CA ILE A 86 -15.13 -3.40 -0.57
C ILE A 86 -15.69 -4.82 -0.42
N PRO A 87 -16.88 -5.11 -0.98
CA PRO A 87 -17.48 -6.45 -0.90
C PRO A 87 -16.52 -7.54 -1.39
N LEU A 88 -16.47 -8.68 -0.68
CA LEU A 88 -15.56 -9.77 -1.01
C LEU A 88 -15.66 -10.20 -2.49
N ALA A 89 -16.87 -10.26 -3.04
CA ALA A 89 -17.09 -10.62 -4.44
C ALA A 89 -16.36 -9.73 -5.47
N ARG A 90 -15.99 -8.49 -5.08
CA ARG A 90 -15.21 -7.57 -5.92
C ARG A 90 -13.70 -7.65 -5.64
N ARG A 91 -13.32 -8.23 -4.50
CA ARG A 91 -11.92 -8.41 -4.12
C ARG A 91 -11.31 -9.72 -4.61
N LEU A 92 -12.15 -10.74 -4.84
CA LEU A 92 -11.67 -12.05 -5.29
C LEU A 92 -11.15 -12.00 -6.73
N TYR A 93 -10.06 -12.73 -6.96
CA TYR A 93 -9.60 -13.09 -8.29
C TYR A 93 -10.27 -14.38 -8.78
N GLY A 94 -10.27 -14.62 -10.08
CA GLY A 94 -10.77 -15.85 -10.71
C GLY A 94 -9.81 -17.03 -10.56
N VAL A 95 -9.28 -17.26 -9.36
CA VAL A 95 -8.37 -18.33 -8.98
C VAL A 95 -9.06 -19.28 -7.98
N PRO A 96 -8.49 -20.48 -7.66
CA PRO A 96 -9.08 -21.36 -6.66
C PRO A 96 -9.39 -20.62 -5.36
N TYR A 97 -10.63 -20.76 -4.86
CA TYR A 97 -11.10 -20.04 -3.67
C TYR A 97 -10.26 -20.34 -2.42
N GLU A 98 -9.71 -21.56 -2.32
CA GLU A 98 -8.79 -21.96 -1.26
C GLU A 98 -7.53 -21.09 -1.17
N TRP A 99 -7.12 -20.41 -2.26
CA TRP A 99 -6.00 -19.49 -2.23
C TRP A 99 -6.33 -18.19 -1.47
N TYR A 100 -7.59 -17.77 -1.56
CA TYR A 100 -8.07 -16.69 -0.69
C TYR A 100 -8.06 -17.13 0.78
N GLU A 101 -8.60 -18.31 1.09
CA GLU A 101 -8.68 -18.80 2.47
C GLU A 101 -7.31 -19.05 3.10
N LYS A 102 -6.40 -19.65 2.36
CA LYS A 102 -5.10 -20.09 2.88
C LYS A 102 -4.03 -19.01 2.82
N TYR A 103 -4.00 -18.24 1.72
CA TYR A 103 -2.92 -17.30 1.46
C TYR A 103 -3.39 -15.83 1.49
N GLY A 104 -4.68 -15.57 1.58
CA GLY A 104 -5.25 -14.21 1.53
C GLY A 104 -5.22 -13.59 0.14
N VAL A 105 -5.23 -14.40 -0.93
CA VAL A 105 -5.18 -13.92 -2.32
C VAL A 105 -6.45 -13.16 -2.67
N GLN A 106 -6.35 -11.83 -2.71
CA GLN A 106 -7.46 -10.93 -3.01
C GLN A 106 -6.93 -9.56 -3.43
N ARG A 107 -7.77 -8.73 -4.01
CA ARG A 107 -7.49 -7.29 -4.17
C ARG A 107 -7.43 -6.64 -2.80
N LEU A 108 -6.34 -5.94 -2.50
CA LEU A 108 -6.15 -5.22 -1.25
C LEU A 108 -6.50 -3.73 -1.41
N GLY A 109 -6.10 -3.16 -2.55
CA GLY A 109 -6.17 -1.73 -2.80
C GLY A 109 -5.11 -0.96 -2.01
N TYR A 110 -4.72 0.19 -2.53
CA TYR A 110 -3.69 1.05 -1.92
C TYR A 110 -4.09 2.51 -2.06
N HIS A 111 -3.23 3.42 -1.65
CA HIS A 111 -3.47 4.86 -1.61
C HIS A 111 -4.66 5.25 -0.72
N SER A 112 -4.93 4.46 0.32
CA SER A 112 -6.07 4.67 1.23
C SER A 112 -6.10 6.05 1.85
N ALA A 113 -4.95 6.61 2.23
CA ALA A 113 -4.89 7.96 2.80
C ALA A 113 -5.37 9.02 1.80
N SER A 114 -4.99 8.87 0.52
CA SER A 114 -5.40 9.78 -0.55
C SER A 114 -6.88 9.65 -0.89
N HIS A 115 -7.34 8.43 -1.18
CA HIS A 115 -8.74 8.20 -1.54
C HIS A 115 -9.69 8.45 -0.37
N GLY A 116 -9.27 8.11 0.87
CA GLY A 116 -10.03 8.38 2.08
C GLY A 116 -10.19 9.87 2.34
N TYR A 117 -9.12 10.66 2.21
CA TYR A 117 -9.19 12.10 2.34
C TYR A 117 -10.16 12.74 1.32
N ILE A 118 -10.12 12.29 0.06
CA ILE A 118 -11.08 12.73 -0.96
C ILE A 118 -12.52 12.38 -0.56
N ALA A 119 -12.73 11.18 0.00
CA ALA A 119 -14.05 10.76 0.48
C ALA A 119 -14.54 11.66 1.64
N ASP A 120 -13.67 12.01 2.58
CA ASP A 120 -14.00 12.91 3.69
C ASP A 120 -14.40 14.32 3.18
N VAL A 121 -13.61 14.88 2.27
CA VAL A 121 -13.94 16.18 1.63
C VAL A 121 -15.26 16.13 0.89
N LEU A 122 -15.53 15.05 0.15
CA LEU A 122 -16.79 14.88 -0.56
C LEU A 122 -17.99 14.69 0.38
N ASN A 123 -17.81 14.03 1.53
CA ASN A 123 -18.85 13.94 2.56
C ASN A 123 -19.25 15.31 3.09
N ASP A 124 -18.26 16.17 3.38
CA ASP A 124 -18.51 17.54 3.84
C ASP A 124 -19.25 18.36 2.76
N MET A 125 -18.80 18.26 1.49
CA MET A 125 -19.43 18.95 0.35
C MET A 125 -20.85 18.45 0.04
N ALA A 126 -21.14 17.19 0.30
CA ALA A 126 -22.45 16.59 0.01
C ALA A 126 -23.55 17.02 0.99
N GLU A 127 -23.22 17.60 2.14
CA GLU A 127 -24.16 18.07 3.16
C GLU A 127 -25.23 17.02 3.52
N GLY A 128 -24.79 15.75 3.63
CA GLY A 128 -25.69 14.61 3.94
C GLY A 128 -26.48 14.06 2.73
N LYS A 129 -26.28 14.58 1.52
CA LYS A 129 -26.92 14.05 0.32
C LYS A 129 -26.14 12.84 -0.22
N PRO A 130 -26.81 11.81 -0.77
CA PRO A 130 -26.14 10.69 -1.41
C PRO A 130 -25.31 11.12 -2.60
N TYR A 131 -24.12 10.51 -2.76
CA TYR A 131 -23.26 10.77 -3.91
C TYR A 131 -22.49 9.53 -4.35
N LYS A 132 -22.05 9.54 -5.61
CA LYS A 132 -21.09 8.62 -6.20
C LYS A 132 -19.95 9.42 -6.83
N ALA A 133 -18.73 8.97 -6.63
CA ALA A 133 -17.55 9.65 -7.15
C ALA A 133 -16.50 8.67 -7.62
N ILE A 134 -15.64 9.13 -8.51
CA ILE A 134 -14.40 8.47 -8.89
C ILE A 134 -13.24 9.33 -8.40
N SER A 135 -12.42 8.78 -7.53
CA SER A 135 -11.19 9.41 -7.07
C SER A 135 -10.01 8.86 -7.88
N CYS A 136 -9.18 9.75 -8.43
CA CYS A 136 -8.01 9.41 -9.23
C CYS A 136 -6.75 9.88 -8.50
N HIS A 137 -5.91 8.93 -8.10
CA HIS A 137 -4.56 9.18 -7.61
C HIS A 137 -3.58 8.86 -8.74
N LEU A 138 -3.08 9.91 -9.42
CA LEU A 138 -2.25 9.78 -10.62
C LEU A 138 -0.85 10.34 -10.36
N GLY A 139 -0.03 9.58 -9.64
CA GLY A 139 1.37 9.87 -9.36
C GLY A 139 2.31 8.89 -10.04
N GLY A 140 3.52 8.75 -9.53
CA GLY A 140 4.45 7.70 -9.96
C GLY A 140 3.86 6.29 -9.80
N SER A 141 2.99 6.12 -8.81
CA SER A 141 2.03 5.03 -8.70
C SER A 141 0.62 5.58 -8.95
N SER A 142 -0.21 4.86 -9.70
CA SER A 142 -1.54 5.34 -10.11
C SER A 142 -2.64 4.39 -9.68
N SER A 143 -3.77 4.94 -9.26
CA SER A 143 -5.00 4.18 -9.01
C SER A 143 -6.24 5.02 -9.20
N VAL A 144 -7.35 4.36 -9.47
CA VAL A 144 -8.70 4.92 -9.40
C VAL A 144 -9.51 4.16 -8.37
N CYS A 145 -10.37 4.87 -7.66
CA CYS A 145 -11.25 4.31 -6.65
C CYS A 145 -12.68 4.79 -6.89
N ALA A 146 -13.62 3.88 -6.91
CA ALA A 146 -15.04 4.18 -6.89
C ALA A 146 -15.50 4.37 -5.46
N ILE A 147 -16.11 5.53 -5.19
CA ILE A 147 -16.58 5.92 -3.86
C ILE A 147 -18.09 6.12 -3.89
N GLU A 148 -18.80 5.55 -2.93
CA GLU A 148 -20.22 5.78 -2.72
C GLU A 148 -20.46 6.16 -1.25
N ASN A 149 -20.97 7.37 -1.02
CA ASN A 149 -21.30 7.88 0.31
C ASN A 149 -20.15 7.70 1.33
N GLY A 150 -18.93 8.11 0.96
CA GLY A 150 -17.75 8.04 1.82
C GLY A 150 -17.06 6.69 1.88
N LYS A 151 -17.54 5.67 1.17
CA LYS A 151 -16.98 4.30 1.22
C LYS A 151 -16.36 3.92 -0.11
N SER A 152 -15.20 3.27 -0.05
CA SER A 152 -14.63 2.60 -1.19
C SER A 152 -15.50 1.39 -1.58
N ILE A 153 -16.00 1.39 -2.81
CA ILE A 153 -16.82 0.27 -3.33
C ILE A 153 -16.08 -0.55 -4.39
N ASP A 154 -15.01 0.00 -4.97
CA ASP A 154 -14.10 -0.70 -5.86
C ASP A 154 -12.79 0.09 -6.02
N THR A 155 -11.71 -0.57 -6.43
CA THR A 155 -10.41 0.04 -6.70
C THR A 155 -9.69 -0.67 -7.84
N SER A 156 -8.90 0.07 -8.60
CA SER A 156 -8.07 -0.51 -9.67
C SER A 156 -6.87 -1.30 -9.15
N PHE A 157 -6.36 -0.99 -7.96
CA PHE A 157 -5.26 -1.76 -7.39
C PHE A 157 -5.68 -3.17 -7.00
N GLY A 158 -4.79 -4.12 -7.26
CA GLY A 158 -4.94 -5.52 -6.87
C GLY A 158 -4.26 -5.85 -5.55
N MET A 159 -3.65 -7.05 -5.49
CA MET A 159 -2.93 -7.56 -4.33
C MET A 159 -1.53 -6.97 -4.22
N SER A 160 -0.82 -6.82 -5.33
CA SER A 160 0.54 -6.26 -5.38
C SER A 160 0.53 -4.80 -5.82
N LEU A 161 1.66 -4.12 -5.63
CA LEU A 161 1.89 -2.74 -6.08
C LEU A 161 2.13 -2.61 -7.59
N GLN A 162 2.13 -3.73 -8.33
CA GLN A 162 2.35 -3.77 -9.79
C GLN A 162 1.04 -3.71 -10.58
N SER A 163 -0.09 -4.08 -9.96
CA SER A 163 -1.38 -4.29 -10.62
C SER A 163 -2.17 -3.00 -10.85
N GLY A 164 -3.25 -3.11 -11.61
CA GLY A 164 -4.19 -2.04 -11.89
C GLY A 164 -3.80 -1.20 -13.10
N LEU A 165 -3.87 0.12 -12.96
CA LEU A 165 -3.50 1.05 -14.03
C LEU A 165 -2.01 0.93 -14.38
N ILE A 166 -1.66 1.28 -15.61
CA ILE A 166 -0.26 1.50 -15.98
C ILE A 166 0.29 2.64 -15.12
N HIS A 167 1.42 2.37 -14.44
CA HIS A 167 2.11 3.35 -13.59
C HIS A 167 3.21 4.08 -14.38
N ALA A 168 3.93 5.00 -13.74
CA ALA A 168 5.07 5.68 -14.38
C ALA A 168 6.12 4.68 -14.88
N ALA A 169 6.53 3.72 -14.06
CA ALA A 169 7.58 2.74 -14.39
C ALA A 169 7.19 1.28 -14.07
N ARG A 170 5.96 1.02 -13.63
CA ARG A 170 5.45 -0.33 -13.32
C ARG A 170 4.34 -0.72 -14.28
N VAL A 171 4.29 -2.01 -14.58
CA VAL A 171 3.54 -2.58 -15.70
C VAL A 171 2.01 -2.38 -15.62
N GLY A 172 1.40 -2.40 -14.43
CA GLY A 172 -0.05 -2.47 -14.28
C GLY A 172 -0.60 -3.89 -14.48
N ASP A 173 -1.88 -4.02 -14.83
CA ASP A 173 -2.48 -5.32 -15.15
C ASP A 173 -1.88 -5.88 -16.44
N MET A 174 -1.56 -7.17 -16.42
CA MET A 174 -0.93 -7.88 -17.53
C MET A 174 -1.41 -9.34 -17.58
N ASP A 175 -1.12 -10.00 -18.68
CA ASP A 175 -1.35 -11.43 -18.83
C ASP A 175 -0.45 -12.24 -17.89
N CYS A 176 -1.02 -13.20 -17.17
CA CYS A 176 -0.29 -14.00 -16.17
C CYS A 176 0.78 -14.90 -16.78
N ASP A 177 0.64 -15.32 -18.04
CA ASP A 177 1.58 -16.19 -18.72
C ASP A 177 2.78 -15.44 -19.33
N LEU A 178 2.75 -14.09 -19.32
CA LEU A 178 3.82 -13.27 -19.88
C LEU A 178 5.16 -13.53 -19.17
N PHE A 179 5.14 -13.78 -17.85
CA PHE A 179 6.36 -14.10 -17.09
C PHE A 179 7.03 -15.38 -17.62
N GLU A 180 6.27 -16.46 -17.75
CA GLU A 180 6.80 -17.74 -18.26
C GLU A 180 7.21 -17.66 -19.73
N PHE A 181 6.48 -16.92 -20.55
CA PHE A 181 6.86 -16.67 -21.93
C PHE A 181 8.23 -15.99 -22.03
N LEU A 182 8.46 -14.92 -21.27
CA LEU A 182 9.73 -14.19 -21.28
C LEU A 182 10.90 -15.06 -20.76
N ARG A 183 10.67 -15.92 -19.76
CA ARG A 183 11.67 -16.91 -19.32
C ARG A 183 12.01 -17.91 -20.43
N HIS A 184 11.01 -18.36 -21.17
CA HIS A 184 11.22 -19.23 -22.33
C HIS A 184 12.05 -18.56 -23.43
N GLU A 185 11.85 -17.25 -23.63
CA GLU A 185 12.66 -16.43 -24.57
C GLU A 185 14.09 -16.15 -24.07
N GLY A 186 14.43 -16.59 -22.85
CA GLY A 186 15.80 -16.57 -22.31
C GLY A 186 16.11 -15.41 -21.36
N LEU A 187 15.10 -14.61 -20.94
CA LEU A 187 15.30 -13.62 -19.90
C LEU A 187 15.40 -14.31 -18.52
N THR A 188 16.22 -13.75 -17.66
CA THR A 188 16.29 -14.16 -16.25
C THR A 188 15.11 -13.60 -15.45
N ASP A 189 14.78 -14.23 -14.32
CA ASP A 189 13.73 -13.76 -13.42
C ASP A 189 13.99 -12.30 -12.97
N ASP A 190 15.24 -11.95 -12.69
CA ASP A 190 15.64 -10.60 -12.29
C ASP A 190 15.41 -9.57 -13.42
N GLU A 191 15.73 -9.90 -14.66
CA GLU A 191 15.47 -9.03 -15.81
C GLU A 191 13.98 -8.82 -16.03
N ILE A 192 13.16 -9.85 -15.86
CA ILE A 192 11.71 -9.79 -16.00
C ILE A 192 11.12 -8.91 -14.88
N HIS A 193 11.51 -9.16 -13.61
CA HIS A 193 11.07 -8.35 -12.49
C HIS A 193 11.50 -6.88 -12.64
N GLU A 194 12.74 -6.62 -13.07
CA GLU A 194 13.19 -5.25 -13.32
C GLU A 194 12.37 -4.58 -14.45
N GLY A 195 12.02 -5.34 -15.48
CA GLY A 195 11.12 -4.91 -16.55
C GLY A 195 9.74 -4.50 -16.03
N PHE A 196 9.16 -5.32 -15.17
CA PHE A 196 7.82 -5.06 -14.62
C PHE A 196 7.80 -3.93 -13.58
N GLU A 197 8.86 -3.77 -12.78
CA GLU A 197 8.85 -2.91 -11.61
C GLU A 197 9.50 -1.54 -11.81
N LYS A 198 10.46 -1.43 -12.74
CA LYS A 198 11.31 -0.24 -12.88
C LYS A 198 11.44 0.28 -14.30
N LYS A 199 11.25 -0.57 -15.29
CA LYS A 199 11.46 -0.24 -16.72
C LYS A 199 10.17 -0.37 -17.54
N GLY A 200 9.07 -0.79 -16.94
CA GLY A 200 7.76 -0.90 -17.56
C GLY A 200 6.96 0.40 -17.50
N GLY A 201 5.64 0.27 -17.51
CA GLY A 201 4.73 1.40 -17.38
C GLY A 201 4.79 2.38 -18.54
N LEU A 202 4.48 3.64 -18.25
CA LEU A 202 4.58 4.73 -19.23
C LEU A 202 6.00 4.88 -19.74
N LEU A 203 6.99 4.76 -18.84
CA LEU A 203 8.41 4.81 -19.20
C LEU A 203 8.78 3.75 -20.26
N GLY A 204 8.35 2.49 -20.03
CA GLY A 204 8.67 1.38 -20.93
C GLY A 204 8.03 1.51 -22.31
N ILE A 205 6.85 2.14 -22.39
CA ILE A 205 6.12 2.30 -23.67
C ILE A 205 6.59 3.54 -24.44
N SER A 206 6.79 4.66 -23.73
CA SER A 206 7.02 5.97 -24.35
C SER A 206 8.44 6.51 -24.21
N GLY A 207 9.26 5.90 -23.34
CA GLY A 207 10.56 6.45 -22.94
C GLY A 207 10.50 7.64 -21.99
N VAL A 208 9.30 8.02 -21.56
CA VAL A 208 9.06 9.15 -20.65
C VAL A 208 8.12 8.71 -19.51
N SER A 209 8.40 9.16 -18.28
CA SER A 209 7.58 8.87 -17.10
C SER A 209 7.04 10.15 -16.46
#